data_de2985bc494da6e779e390a1d9173b30
#
_entry.id   de2985bc494da6e779e390a1d9173b30
#
_cell.length_a   1.000
_cell.length_b   1.000
_cell.length_c   1.000
_cell.angle_alpha   90.00
_cell.angle_beta   90.00
_cell.angle_gamma   90.00
#
_symmetry.space_group_name_H-M   'P 1'
#
loop_
_entity.id
_entity.type
_entity.pdbx_description
1 polymer ?
#
loop_
_entity_poly.entity_id
_entity_poly.type
_entity_poly.pdbx_seq_one_letter_code
_entity_poly.pdbx_strand_id
1 'polypeptide(L)'
;MLHQSHSELQASIYGLCRGLLILLITTIVSTGSAAHAQTMRTLDPEGIHGTLILVGGGEVPDGATELLRKNSADASLLILADASSEPRDAAESARKWLSEKGVSNIVSVDSGLTVPEKLAETVKAIEKARVVWICGGQQSRLAETYAGSGVENALRAMLQRGGTIAGTSAGAAMMSKVMIASGKDQPEISVGWDLLPGGIVDQHFSERNRLNRSRIAVDQNPGCFGLGIDESTAVIVSGRSFQLTGKGKATVLLAKCDYRVAESYEIAAGGVADLTQIRRSALQRRSGVNPGEPVNGSPELKSGSLVIVGGGSMPKDVVDRFVELAGGRDARIVVLPTAVPRSETTDEIPGFLKRAEVSNITVLTQRYGEIETEAFQSALKSATGVWFGGGRQWNFVDAYEGTTAINLFHDVLRRGGVIGGSSAGATIQGEFLVRGHPLGNTVMMAEGYERGFAFLPGVAIDQHFAQRGRQPDLLPVIKRHPKLLGIGIDEGTAVIVTGSKAEVIGQHSAHFASAQHLKFLPPEATLPLDVSSAAALYTVVKSGNSIELQTLMEDQP
;
A
#
# COMPACT_ATOMS: atom_id res chain seq x y z
N MET A 1 5.93 67.25 -13.49
CA MET A 1 5.12 66.06 -13.88
C MET A 1 5.98 64.86 -14.19
N LEU A 2 6.89 64.45 -13.28
CA LEU A 2 7.78 63.25 -13.49
C LEU A 2 8.06 62.49 -12.17
N HIS A 3 7.21 62.65 -11.16
CA HIS A 3 7.42 61.96 -9.86
C HIS A 3 6.26 61.04 -9.41
N GLN A 4 5.19 60.90 -10.24
CA GLN A 4 4.04 60.06 -9.89
C GLN A 4 4.02 58.67 -10.58
N SER A 5 4.94 58.39 -11.50
CA SER A 5 4.93 57.14 -12.27
C SER A 5 5.73 55.95 -11.63
N HIS A 6 6.56 56.19 -10.62
CA HIS A 6 7.38 55.13 -10.02
C HIS A 6 6.70 54.33 -8.91
N SER A 7 5.75 54.92 -8.18
CA SER A 7 5.03 54.25 -7.09
C SER A 7 3.95 53.28 -7.58
N GLU A 8 3.28 53.60 -8.68
CA GLU A 8 2.27 52.72 -9.29
C GLU A 8 2.88 51.51 -10.01
N LEU A 9 4.09 51.68 -10.60
CA LEU A 9 4.82 50.56 -11.22
C LEU A 9 5.33 49.54 -10.18
N GLN A 10 5.79 50.01 -9.01
CA GLN A 10 6.25 49.11 -7.92
C GLN A 10 5.07 48.35 -7.28
N ALA A 11 3.91 48.97 -7.10
CA ALA A 11 2.74 48.28 -6.56
C ALA A 11 2.18 47.21 -7.52
N SER A 12 2.28 47.45 -8.85
CA SER A 12 1.85 46.50 -9.87
C SER A 12 2.79 45.29 -9.96
N ILE A 13 4.11 45.49 -9.82
CA ILE A 13 5.10 44.39 -9.84
C ILE A 13 5.00 43.51 -8.58
N TYR A 14 4.74 44.12 -7.39
CA TYR A 14 4.52 43.34 -6.16
C TYR A 14 3.21 42.54 -6.18
N GLY A 15 2.17 43.05 -6.81
CA GLY A 15 0.91 42.35 -7.01
C GLY A 15 1.04 41.16 -7.97
N LEU A 16 1.78 41.32 -9.09
CA LEU A 16 2.05 40.25 -10.05
C LEU A 16 2.95 39.16 -9.46
N CYS A 17 4.00 39.54 -8.71
CA CYS A 17 4.89 38.54 -8.07
C CYS A 17 4.16 37.74 -6.99
N ARG A 18 3.26 38.33 -6.20
CA ARG A 18 2.42 37.58 -5.24
C ARG A 18 1.42 36.66 -5.94
N GLY A 19 0.79 37.11 -7.02
CA GLY A 19 -0.14 36.30 -7.81
C GLY A 19 0.57 35.13 -8.50
N LEU A 20 1.77 35.35 -9.07
CA LEU A 20 2.57 34.27 -9.67
C LEU A 20 3.11 33.29 -8.61
N LEU A 21 3.52 33.75 -7.43
CA LEU A 21 4.00 32.89 -6.35
C LEU A 21 2.87 32.02 -5.79
N ILE A 22 1.67 32.54 -5.62
CA ILE A 22 0.48 31.80 -5.19
C ILE A 22 0.05 30.79 -6.27
N LEU A 23 0.11 31.16 -7.57
CA LEU A 23 -0.18 30.23 -8.66
C LEU A 23 0.87 29.13 -8.79
N LEU A 24 2.17 29.43 -8.60
CA LEU A 24 3.23 28.41 -8.61
C LEU A 24 3.11 27.46 -7.41
N ILE A 25 2.79 27.96 -6.22
CA ILE A 25 2.64 27.12 -5.03
C ILE A 25 1.41 26.21 -5.15
N THR A 26 0.28 26.72 -5.66
CA THR A 26 -0.92 25.91 -5.90
C THR A 26 -0.72 24.87 -7.01
N THR A 27 0.07 25.19 -8.05
CA THR A 27 0.36 24.23 -9.14
C THR A 27 1.32 23.13 -8.68
N ILE A 28 2.33 23.43 -7.86
CA ILE A 28 3.28 22.44 -7.33
C ILE A 28 2.59 21.47 -6.36
N VAL A 29 1.69 21.96 -5.52
CA VAL A 29 0.95 21.12 -4.55
C VAL A 29 -0.06 20.21 -5.26
N SER A 30 -0.73 20.69 -6.31
CA SER A 30 -1.66 19.86 -7.11
C SER A 30 -0.92 18.82 -7.95
N THR A 31 0.31 19.08 -8.41
CA THR A 31 1.11 18.13 -9.18
C THR A 31 1.65 16.98 -8.34
N GLY A 32 2.03 17.21 -7.08
CA GLY A 32 2.52 16.16 -6.20
C GLY A 32 1.45 15.12 -5.86
N SER A 33 0.25 15.54 -5.49
CA SER A 33 -0.87 14.63 -5.18
C SER A 33 -1.36 13.89 -6.42
N ALA A 34 -1.42 14.55 -7.58
CA ALA A 34 -1.79 13.92 -8.85
C ALA A 34 -0.73 12.92 -9.32
N ALA A 35 0.56 13.24 -9.18
CA ALA A 35 1.66 12.33 -9.53
C ALA A 35 1.68 11.09 -8.62
N HIS A 36 1.43 11.23 -7.32
CA HIS A 36 1.29 10.10 -6.41
C HIS A 36 0.10 9.21 -6.80
N ALA A 37 -1.07 9.78 -6.99
CA ALA A 37 -2.27 9.06 -7.41
C ALA A 37 -2.06 8.33 -8.75
N GLN A 38 -1.42 8.97 -9.72
CA GLN A 38 -1.10 8.37 -11.02
C GLN A 38 -0.09 7.22 -10.88
N THR A 39 0.91 7.36 -10.00
CA THR A 39 1.90 6.31 -9.74
C THR A 39 1.24 5.08 -9.09
N MET A 40 0.31 5.28 -8.15
CA MET A 40 -0.40 4.18 -7.48
C MET A 40 -1.43 3.48 -8.37
N ARG A 41 -1.99 4.12 -9.39
CA ARG A 41 -2.94 3.52 -10.35
C ARG A 41 -2.38 2.31 -11.11
N THR A 42 -1.07 2.15 -11.19
CA THR A 42 -0.44 1.01 -11.88
C THR A 42 -0.27 -0.22 -11.00
N LEU A 43 -0.66 -0.14 -9.72
CA LEU A 43 -0.52 -1.22 -8.77
C LEU A 43 -1.84 -2.00 -8.67
N ASP A 44 -1.78 -3.31 -8.95
CA ASP A 44 -2.86 -4.21 -8.56
C ASP A 44 -2.74 -4.51 -7.06
N PRO A 45 -3.71 -4.09 -6.24
CA PRO A 45 -3.65 -4.30 -4.79
C PRO A 45 -3.80 -5.77 -4.38
N GLU A 46 -4.39 -6.62 -5.22
CA GLU A 46 -4.54 -8.06 -4.97
C GLU A 46 -3.23 -8.84 -5.21
N GLY A 47 -2.20 -8.19 -5.78
CA GLY A 47 -0.90 -8.79 -6.04
C GLY A 47 -0.81 -9.53 -7.37
N ILE A 48 -0.47 -10.82 -7.35
CA ILE A 48 -0.38 -11.65 -8.55
C ILE A 48 -1.48 -12.71 -8.58
N HIS A 49 -1.97 -13.06 -9.76
CA HIS A 49 -3.08 -14.03 -9.88
C HIS A 49 -2.66 -15.49 -9.71
N GLY A 50 -1.44 -15.85 -10.12
CA GLY A 50 -0.91 -17.20 -10.00
C GLY A 50 0.05 -17.36 -8.82
N THR A 51 1.03 -18.25 -8.99
CA THR A 51 2.08 -18.47 -8.00
C THR A 51 3.46 -18.35 -8.64
N LEU A 52 4.34 -17.59 -8.01
CA LEU A 52 5.77 -17.56 -8.32
C LEU A 52 6.54 -18.29 -7.23
N ILE A 53 7.55 -19.07 -7.65
CA ILE A 53 8.52 -19.71 -6.74
C ILE A 53 9.91 -19.28 -7.20
N LEU A 54 10.55 -18.40 -6.43
CA LEU A 54 11.86 -17.85 -6.74
C LEU A 54 12.91 -18.51 -5.85
N VAL A 55 13.77 -19.34 -6.42
CA VAL A 55 14.82 -20.04 -5.68
C VAL A 55 16.15 -19.32 -5.87
N GLY A 56 16.85 -18.99 -4.79
CA GLY A 56 18.11 -18.26 -4.80
C GLY A 56 19.30 -19.02 -5.39
N GLY A 57 19.13 -20.30 -5.70
CA GLY A 57 20.16 -21.23 -6.16
C GLY A 57 20.42 -22.31 -5.12
N GLY A 58 21.39 -23.18 -5.38
CA GLY A 58 21.67 -24.32 -4.52
C GLY A 58 20.55 -25.36 -4.51
N GLU A 59 20.29 -25.97 -3.34
CA GLU A 59 19.23 -26.97 -3.16
C GLU A 59 17.85 -26.30 -3.16
N VAL A 60 16.88 -26.91 -3.84
CA VAL A 60 15.49 -26.43 -3.82
C VAL A 60 14.81 -26.88 -2.53
N PRO A 61 14.27 -25.96 -1.71
CA PRO A 61 13.64 -26.30 -0.44
C PRO A 61 12.42 -27.23 -0.59
N ASP A 62 12.19 -28.09 0.40
CA ASP A 62 11.09 -29.07 0.39
C ASP A 62 9.71 -28.40 0.28
N GLY A 63 9.51 -27.23 0.91
CA GLY A 63 8.26 -26.47 0.77
C GLY A 63 7.98 -25.99 -0.66
N ALA A 64 9.03 -25.64 -1.40
CA ALA A 64 8.90 -25.29 -2.82
C ALA A 64 8.65 -26.52 -3.70
N THR A 65 9.36 -27.62 -3.45
CA THR A 65 9.16 -28.89 -4.17
C THR A 65 7.78 -29.50 -3.95
N GLU A 66 7.28 -29.46 -2.73
CA GLU A 66 5.93 -29.95 -2.41
C GLU A 66 4.86 -29.14 -3.17
N LEU A 67 5.04 -27.82 -3.26
CA LEU A 67 4.12 -26.97 -4.01
C LEU A 67 4.17 -27.27 -5.52
N LEU A 68 5.36 -27.50 -6.08
CA LEU A 68 5.52 -27.94 -7.48
C LEU A 68 4.79 -29.27 -7.72
N ARG A 69 4.99 -30.26 -6.85
CA ARG A 69 4.34 -31.57 -6.92
C ARG A 69 2.82 -31.44 -6.84
N LYS A 70 2.30 -30.68 -5.88
CA LYS A 70 0.86 -30.43 -5.70
C LYS A 70 0.22 -29.76 -6.93
N ASN A 71 0.86 -28.70 -7.43
CA ASN A 71 0.30 -27.88 -8.51
C ASN A 71 0.41 -28.57 -9.90
N SER A 72 1.25 -29.62 -10.03
CA SER A 72 1.39 -30.43 -11.24
C SER A 72 0.69 -31.79 -11.17
N ALA A 73 -0.03 -32.12 -10.09
CA ALA A 73 -0.61 -33.45 -9.88
C ALA A 73 -1.52 -33.90 -11.03
N ASP A 74 -2.40 -32.99 -11.50
CA ASP A 74 -3.37 -33.25 -12.57
C ASP A 74 -3.03 -32.54 -13.89
N ALA A 75 -1.78 -32.08 -14.05
CA ALA A 75 -1.38 -31.29 -15.21
C ALA A 75 0.12 -31.45 -15.52
N SER A 76 0.55 -30.93 -16.69
CA SER A 76 1.96 -30.98 -17.07
C SER A 76 2.79 -29.90 -16.37
N LEU A 77 4.03 -30.28 -16.01
CA LEU A 77 5.10 -29.37 -15.67
C LEU A 77 6.05 -29.26 -16.88
N LEU A 78 6.23 -28.04 -17.37
CA LEU A 78 7.13 -27.72 -18.46
C LEU A 78 8.47 -27.24 -17.93
N ILE A 79 9.58 -27.80 -18.45
CA ILE A 79 10.94 -27.34 -18.17
C ILE A 79 11.42 -26.39 -19.27
N LEU A 80 11.93 -25.21 -18.87
CA LEU A 80 12.68 -24.27 -19.72
C LEU A 80 14.13 -24.24 -19.24
N ALA A 81 15.06 -24.72 -20.07
CA ALA A 81 16.45 -24.91 -19.69
C ALA A 81 17.46 -23.99 -20.41
N ASP A 82 16.98 -23.02 -21.17
CA ASP A 82 17.79 -22.19 -22.07
C ASP A 82 18.72 -21.16 -21.37
N ALA A 83 18.67 -21.09 -20.04
CA ALA A 83 19.69 -20.40 -19.26
C ALA A 83 21.04 -21.14 -19.29
N SER A 84 21.03 -22.45 -19.48
CA SER A 84 22.23 -23.31 -19.53
C SER A 84 22.98 -23.17 -20.85
N SER A 85 24.31 -23.41 -20.81
CA SER A 85 25.10 -23.60 -22.04
C SER A 85 24.82 -24.94 -22.71
N GLU A 86 24.35 -25.93 -21.90
CA GLU A 86 23.95 -27.27 -22.31
C GLU A 86 22.47 -27.51 -21.93
N PRO A 87 21.53 -26.96 -22.71
CA PRO A 87 20.11 -26.95 -22.30
C PRO A 87 19.49 -28.35 -22.19
N ARG A 88 19.93 -29.29 -23.05
CA ARG A 88 19.43 -30.69 -23.00
C ARG A 88 19.82 -31.39 -21.71
N ASP A 89 21.08 -31.26 -21.31
CA ASP A 89 21.60 -31.90 -20.07
C ASP A 89 20.97 -31.25 -18.84
N ALA A 90 20.76 -29.94 -18.87
CA ALA A 90 20.07 -29.22 -17.81
C ALA A 90 18.60 -29.63 -17.68
N ALA A 91 17.91 -29.82 -18.81
CA ALA A 91 16.52 -30.29 -18.84
C ALA A 91 16.40 -31.73 -18.31
N GLU A 92 17.32 -32.63 -18.69
CA GLU A 92 17.32 -34.01 -18.23
C GLU A 92 17.65 -34.12 -16.72
N SER A 93 18.62 -33.33 -16.26
CA SER A 93 18.93 -33.21 -14.83
C SER A 93 17.75 -32.71 -14.00
N ALA A 94 17.07 -31.68 -14.50
CA ALA A 94 15.87 -31.15 -13.86
C ALA A 94 14.72 -32.17 -13.86
N ARG A 95 14.51 -32.89 -14.99
CA ARG A 95 13.52 -33.95 -15.10
C ARG A 95 13.76 -35.07 -14.09
N LYS A 96 15.00 -35.56 -13.99
CA LYS A 96 15.40 -36.61 -13.04
C LYS A 96 15.10 -36.15 -11.62
N TRP A 97 15.61 -34.99 -11.22
CA TRP A 97 15.39 -34.44 -9.90
C TRP A 97 13.89 -34.25 -9.57
N LEU A 98 13.10 -33.66 -10.46
CA LEU A 98 11.65 -33.48 -10.27
C LEU A 98 10.94 -34.83 -10.10
N SER A 99 11.32 -35.85 -10.90
CA SER A 99 10.73 -37.18 -10.81
C SER A 99 11.08 -37.87 -9.46
N GLU A 100 12.30 -37.71 -8.97
CA GLU A 100 12.72 -38.19 -7.64
C GLU A 100 11.93 -37.51 -6.51
N LYS A 101 11.50 -36.29 -6.70
CA LYS A 101 10.61 -35.53 -5.79
C LYS A 101 9.12 -35.81 -5.98
N GLY A 102 8.78 -36.80 -6.83
CA GLY A 102 7.39 -37.24 -7.04
C GLY A 102 6.56 -36.40 -7.99
N VAL A 103 7.18 -35.56 -8.81
CA VAL A 103 6.51 -34.86 -9.90
C VAL A 103 6.34 -35.81 -11.08
N SER A 104 5.11 -36.02 -11.51
CA SER A 104 4.75 -36.78 -12.72
C SER A 104 4.48 -35.85 -13.90
N ASN A 105 4.30 -36.39 -15.10
CA ASN A 105 3.93 -35.64 -16.29
C ASN A 105 4.82 -34.43 -16.60
N ILE A 106 6.15 -34.67 -16.66
CA ILE A 106 7.15 -33.66 -16.95
C ILE A 106 7.39 -33.59 -18.47
N VAL A 107 7.24 -32.39 -19.02
CA VAL A 107 7.47 -32.08 -20.44
C VAL A 107 8.67 -31.14 -20.57
N SER A 108 9.50 -31.32 -21.59
CA SER A 108 10.52 -30.36 -21.98
C SER A 108 10.36 -30.06 -23.46
N VAL A 109 10.55 -28.81 -23.85
CA VAL A 109 10.68 -28.43 -25.27
C VAL A 109 12.15 -28.60 -25.65
N ASP A 110 12.43 -29.06 -26.87
CA ASP A 110 13.80 -29.17 -27.38
C ASP A 110 14.36 -27.74 -27.52
N SER A 111 15.03 -27.30 -26.49
CA SER A 111 15.62 -25.99 -26.32
C SER A 111 16.99 -25.91 -27.02
N GLY A 112 17.41 -24.71 -27.35
CA GLY A 112 18.72 -24.42 -27.94
C GLY A 112 18.70 -24.01 -29.40
N LEU A 113 17.51 -23.74 -29.96
CA LEU A 113 17.39 -23.16 -31.28
C LEU A 113 16.43 -21.97 -31.27
N THR A 114 16.92 -20.81 -31.67
CA THR A 114 16.16 -19.57 -31.87
C THR A 114 15.36 -19.57 -33.18
N VAL A 115 14.91 -20.74 -33.67
CA VAL A 115 14.09 -20.84 -34.85
C VAL A 115 12.62 -20.56 -34.54
N PRO A 116 11.92 -19.78 -35.34
CA PRO A 116 10.55 -19.33 -35.07
C PRO A 116 9.57 -20.46 -34.74
N GLU A 117 9.71 -21.62 -35.42
CA GLU A 117 8.85 -22.79 -35.20
C GLU A 117 8.96 -23.34 -33.77
N LYS A 118 10.19 -23.41 -33.22
CA LYS A 118 10.42 -23.91 -31.87
C LYS A 118 9.97 -22.93 -30.79
N LEU A 119 10.12 -21.63 -31.05
CA LEU A 119 9.57 -20.61 -30.16
C LEU A 119 8.04 -20.69 -30.11
N ALA A 120 7.38 -20.94 -31.26
CA ALA A 120 5.95 -21.16 -31.31
C ALA A 120 5.52 -22.45 -30.58
N GLU A 121 6.32 -23.51 -30.64
CA GLU A 121 6.12 -24.75 -29.87
C GLU A 121 6.23 -24.49 -28.36
N THR A 122 7.22 -23.69 -27.94
CA THR A 122 7.39 -23.29 -26.53
C THR A 122 6.16 -22.52 -26.02
N VAL A 123 5.66 -21.56 -26.79
CA VAL A 123 4.43 -20.82 -26.45
C VAL A 123 3.26 -21.78 -26.28
N LYS A 124 3.02 -22.70 -27.25
CA LYS A 124 1.94 -23.71 -27.15
C LYS A 124 2.12 -24.65 -25.96
N ALA A 125 3.36 -24.99 -25.59
CA ALA A 125 3.64 -25.82 -24.42
C ALA A 125 3.31 -25.08 -23.12
N ILE A 126 3.63 -23.78 -23.00
CA ILE A 126 3.28 -22.92 -21.87
C ILE A 126 1.76 -22.77 -21.75
N GLU A 127 1.07 -22.59 -22.87
CA GLU A 127 -0.41 -22.49 -22.89
C GLU A 127 -1.11 -23.72 -22.30
N LYS A 128 -0.52 -24.91 -22.50
CA LYS A 128 -1.04 -26.20 -22.00
C LYS A 128 -0.56 -26.54 -20.60
N ALA A 129 0.59 -26.02 -20.18
CA ALA A 129 1.17 -26.31 -18.89
C ALA A 129 0.42 -25.58 -17.75
N ARG A 130 0.45 -26.18 -16.56
CA ARG A 130 0.00 -25.55 -15.32
C ARG A 130 1.18 -25.11 -14.44
N VAL A 131 2.32 -25.76 -14.61
CA VAL A 131 3.57 -25.42 -13.92
C VAL A 131 4.68 -25.26 -14.95
N VAL A 132 5.49 -24.21 -14.79
CA VAL A 132 6.73 -24.01 -15.55
C VAL A 132 7.88 -23.98 -14.56
N TRP A 133 8.93 -24.78 -14.84
CA TRP A 133 10.22 -24.75 -14.13
C TRP A 133 11.28 -24.16 -15.04
N ILE A 134 11.94 -23.07 -14.59
CA ILE A 134 13.00 -22.38 -15.32
C ILE A 134 14.34 -22.73 -14.66
N CYS A 135 15.20 -23.38 -15.41
CA CYS A 135 16.53 -23.81 -14.93
C CYS A 135 17.47 -22.63 -14.67
N GLY A 136 18.49 -22.87 -13.86
CA GLY A 136 19.60 -21.95 -13.63
C GLY A 136 20.59 -21.91 -14.79
N GLY A 137 21.51 -20.94 -14.77
CA GLY A 137 22.55 -20.70 -15.77
C GLY A 137 22.87 -19.21 -15.89
N GLN A 138 22.79 -18.67 -17.09
CA GLN A 138 22.96 -17.25 -17.38
C GLN A 138 21.62 -16.64 -17.82
N GLN A 139 21.12 -15.67 -17.06
CA GLN A 139 19.84 -15.03 -17.36
C GLN A 139 19.84 -14.24 -18.67
N SER A 140 21.00 -13.73 -19.12
CA SER A 140 21.13 -13.07 -20.43
C SER A 140 20.77 -14.02 -21.59
N ARG A 141 21.08 -15.33 -21.48
CA ARG A 141 20.68 -16.32 -22.47
C ARG A 141 19.17 -16.44 -22.59
N LEU A 142 18.43 -16.46 -21.46
CA LEU A 142 16.96 -16.46 -21.48
C LEU A 142 16.40 -15.20 -22.15
N ALA A 143 16.98 -14.03 -21.82
CA ALA A 143 16.58 -12.77 -22.44
C ALA A 143 16.81 -12.78 -23.97
N GLU A 144 17.98 -13.25 -24.42
CA GLU A 144 18.33 -13.34 -25.84
C GLU A 144 17.46 -14.38 -26.58
N THR A 145 17.28 -15.58 -26.00
CA THR A 145 16.53 -16.68 -26.61
C THR A 145 15.07 -16.33 -26.81
N TYR A 146 14.46 -15.68 -25.84
CA TYR A 146 13.01 -15.45 -25.82
C TYR A 146 12.60 -14.02 -26.19
N ALA A 147 13.53 -13.13 -26.54
CA ALA A 147 13.23 -11.77 -26.95
C ALA A 147 12.22 -11.74 -28.12
N GLY A 148 11.09 -11.07 -27.95
CA GLY A 148 10.05 -10.91 -28.98
C GLY A 148 9.34 -12.20 -29.41
N SER A 149 9.55 -13.32 -28.72
CA SER A 149 9.01 -14.65 -29.11
C SER A 149 7.56 -14.90 -28.71
N GLY A 150 6.97 -14.06 -27.87
CA GLY A 150 5.65 -14.30 -27.27
C GLY A 150 5.67 -15.19 -26.01
N VAL A 151 6.82 -15.77 -25.63
CA VAL A 151 6.98 -16.60 -24.41
C VAL A 151 6.62 -15.81 -23.15
N GLU A 152 7.07 -14.57 -23.05
CA GLU A 152 6.72 -13.68 -21.94
C GLU A 152 5.22 -13.52 -21.79
N ASN A 153 4.51 -13.25 -22.89
CA ASN A 153 3.06 -13.09 -22.90
C ASN A 153 2.34 -14.38 -22.50
N ALA A 154 2.84 -15.53 -22.96
CA ALA A 154 2.30 -16.83 -22.60
C ALA A 154 2.46 -17.14 -21.10
N LEU A 155 3.63 -16.79 -20.50
CA LEU A 155 3.89 -16.93 -19.06
C LEU A 155 2.97 -16.00 -18.24
N ARG A 156 2.80 -14.75 -18.67
CA ARG A 156 1.86 -13.82 -18.02
C ARG A 156 0.41 -14.35 -18.09
N ALA A 157 -0.02 -14.82 -19.26
CA ALA A 157 -1.34 -15.41 -19.42
C ALA A 157 -1.52 -16.68 -18.57
N MET A 158 -0.45 -17.45 -18.37
CA MET A 158 -0.45 -18.62 -17.49
C MET A 158 -0.65 -18.21 -16.02
N LEU A 159 0.04 -17.17 -15.52
CA LEU A 159 -0.19 -16.62 -14.18
C LEU A 159 -1.64 -16.14 -14.02
N GLN A 160 -2.17 -15.43 -15.01
CA GLN A 160 -3.57 -14.95 -15.00
C GLN A 160 -4.59 -16.10 -14.87
N ARG A 161 -4.27 -17.30 -15.39
CA ARG A 161 -5.08 -18.50 -15.24
C ARG A 161 -4.86 -19.24 -13.92
N GLY A 162 -4.06 -18.68 -12.97
CA GLY A 162 -3.72 -19.32 -11.71
C GLY A 162 -2.60 -20.37 -11.80
N GLY A 163 -1.79 -20.32 -12.86
CA GLY A 163 -0.63 -21.21 -13.03
C GLY A 163 0.52 -20.90 -12.09
N THR A 164 1.51 -21.79 -12.07
CA THR A 164 2.72 -21.67 -11.23
C THR A 164 3.96 -21.54 -12.10
N ILE A 165 4.76 -20.50 -11.87
CA ILE A 165 6.07 -20.31 -12.49
C ILE A 165 7.13 -20.38 -11.39
N ALA A 166 8.05 -21.32 -11.54
CA ALA A 166 9.15 -21.52 -10.64
C ALA A 166 10.48 -21.37 -11.39
N GLY A 167 11.49 -20.85 -10.72
CA GLY A 167 12.81 -20.72 -11.32
C GLY A 167 13.90 -20.68 -10.25
N THR A 168 15.05 -21.23 -10.61
CA THR A 168 16.22 -21.20 -9.74
C THR A 168 17.33 -20.35 -10.33
N SER A 169 18.07 -19.61 -9.49
CA SER A 169 19.20 -18.78 -9.90
C SER A 169 18.84 -17.86 -11.08
N ALA A 170 19.38 -18.06 -12.28
CA ALA A 170 19.06 -17.28 -13.49
C ALA A 170 17.55 -17.28 -13.81
N GLY A 171 16.87 -18.43 -13.60
CA GLY A 171 15.42 -18.53 -13.80
C GLY A 171 14.61 -17.67 -12.83
N ALA A 172 15.07 -17.49 -11.59
CA ALA A 172 14.48 -16.58 -10.64
C ALA A 172 14.78 -15.11 -11.00
N ALA A 173 16.02 -14.80 -11.38
CA ALA A 173 16.41 -13.44 -11.78
C ALA A 173 15.61 -12.93 -13.00
N MET A 174 15.27 -13.80 -13.93
CA MET A 174 14.50 -13.46 -15.14
C MET A 174 13.06 -13.03 -14.85
N MET A 175 12.51 -13.39 -13.69
CA MET A 175 11.18 -12.96 -13.25
C MET A 175 11.11 -11.48 -12.85
N SER A 176 12.26 -10.82 -12.73
CA SER A 176 12.35 -9.36 -12.44
C SER A 176 11.74 -8.52 -13.57
N LYS A 177 11.36 -7.29 -13.22
CA LYS A 177 11.13 -6.23 -14.20
C LYS A 177 12.44 -5.65 -14.70
N VAL A 178 13.27 -5.20 -13.79
CA VAL A 178 14.63 -4.74 -14.00
C VAL A 178 15.55 -5.89 -13.58
N MET A 179 16.26 -6.49 -14.53
CA MET A 179 17.07 -7.67 -14.29
C MET A 179 18.55 -7.27 -14.16
N ILE A 180 19.21 -7.73 -13.11
CA ILE A 180 20.68 -7.68 -13.02
C ILE A 180 21.22 -8.82 -13.89
N ALA A 181 21.70 -8.46 -15.09
CA ALA A 181 22.22 -9.43 -16.06
C ALA A 181 23.56 -10.00 -15.62
N SER A 182 24.47 -9.13 -15.15
CA SER A 182 25.81 -9.47 -14.71
C SER A 182 26.41 -8.40 -13.79
N GLY A 183 27.71 -8.44 -13.54
CA GLY A 183 28.45 -7.48 -12.72
C GLY A 183 28.63 -7.95 -11.26
N LYS A 184 29.85 -7.76 -10.72
CA LYS A 184 30.17 -8.12 -9.34
C LYS A 184 29.88 -6.97 -8.37
N ASP A 185 30.48 -5.83 -8.59
CA ASP A 185 30.37 -4.64 -7.74
C ASP A 185 29.44 -3.59 -8.35
N GLN A 186 29.43 -3.47 -9.67
CA GLN A 186 28.50 -2.64 -10.42
C GLN A 186 27.54 -3.54 -11.19
N PRO A 187 26.20 -3.33 -11.05
CA PRO A 187 25.24 -4.14 -11.78
C PRO A 187 25.17 -3.74 -13.26
N GLU A 188 25.18 -4.69 -14.15
CA GLU A 188 24.79 -4.53 -15.54
C GLU A 188 23.29 -4.83 -15.64
N ILE A 189 22.51 -3.81 -15.98
CA ILE A 189 21.04 -3.88 -15.98
C ILE A 189 20.54 -4.29 -17.37
N SER A 190 19.55 -5.18 -17.38
CA SER A 190 18.79 -5.59 -18.54
C SER A 190 17.29 -5.68 -18.20
N VAL A 191 16.48 -6.08 -19.16
CA VAL A 191 15.03 -6.25 -18.99
C VAL A 191 14.72 -7.71 -18.71
N GLY A 192 13.94 -7.96 -17.66
CA GLY A 192 13.36 -9.27 -17.35
C GLY A 192 11.92 -9.37 -17.85
N TRP A 193 11.24 -10.44 -17.44
CA TRP A 193 9.85 -10.72 -17.87
C TRP A 193 8.78 -10.00 -17.04
N ASP A 194 9.14 -9.24 -16.00
CA ASP A 194 8.21 -8.52 -15.09
C ASP A 194 7.09 -9.43 -14.56
N LEU A 195 7.42 -10.68 -14.21
CA LEU A 195 6.51 -11.63 -13.60
C LEU A 195 6.34 -11.35 -12.10
N LEU A 196 7.42 -10.88 -11.44
CA LEU A 196 7.38 -10.28 -10.10
C LEU A 196 7.28 -8.76 -10.25
N PRO A 197 6.07 -8.19 -10.16
CA PRO A 197 5.86 -6.80 -10.51
C PRO A 197 6.69 -5.84 -9.65
N GLY A 198 7.52 -5.03 -10.28
CA GLY A 198 8.38 -4.06 -9.61
C GLY A 198 9.56 -4.66 -8.83
N GLY A 199 9.81 -5.97 -8.91
CA GLY A 199 10.93 -6.63 -8.25
C GLY A 199 12.24 -6.57 -9.07
N ILE A 200 13.36 -6.47 -8.38
CA ILE A 200 14.74 -6.69 -8.86
C ILE A 200 15.28 -7.88 -8.07
N VAL A 201 15.29 -9.07 -8.69
CA VAL A 201 15.71 -10.30 -8.01
C VAL A 201 17.21 -10.51 -8.17
N ASP A 202 17.92 -10.73 -7.06
CA ASP A 202 19.33 -11.09 -7.03
C ASP A 202 19.53 -12.38 -6.21
N GLN A 203 19.93 -13.42 -6.90
CA GLN A 203 20.06 -14.77 -6.37
C GLN A 203 21.49 -15.05 -5.83
N HIS A 204 21.72 -16.15 -5.08
CA HIS A 204 22.99 -16.45 -4.37
C HIS A 204 23.48 -15.23 -3.57
N PHE A 205 22.55 -14.59 -2.84
CA PHE A 205 22.72 -13.21 -2.41
C PHE A 205 23.83 -13.04 -1.37
N SER A 206 23.71 -13.71 -0.24
CA SER A 206 24.70 -13.65 0.83
C SER A 206 26.00 -14.37 0.44
N GLU A 207 25.90 -15.53 -0.23
CA GLU A 207 27.05 -16.34 -0.62
C GLU A 207 28.01 -15.62 -1.57
N ARG A 208 27.48 -14.72 -2.40
CA ARG A 208 28.28 -13.94 -3.36
C ARG A 208 28.42 -12.45 -2.99
N ASN A 209 28.06 -12.08 -1.76
CA ASN A 209 28.14 -10.69 -1.23
C ASN A 209 27.48 -9.65 -2.16
N ARG A 210 26.25 -9.89 -2.58
CA ARG A 210 25.57 -9.12 -3.63
C ARG A 210 24.85 -7.86 -3.16
N LEU A 211 24.87 -7.55 -1.85
CA LEU A 211 24.16 -6.42 -1.27
C LEU A 211 24.48 -5.09 -1.98
N ASN A 212 25.77 -4.81 -2.23
CA ASN A 212 26.18 -3.52 -2.81
C ASN A 212 25.64 -3.34 -4.23
N ARG A 213 25.78 -4.34 -5.10
CA ARG A 213 25.30 -4.23 -6.49
C ARG A 213 23.77 -4.12 -6.55
N SER A 214 23.08 -4.85 -5.68
CA SER A 214 21.61 -4.77 -5.61
C SER A 214 21.14 -3.42 -5.09
N ARG A 215 21.86 -2.83 -4.13
CA ARG A 215 21.61 -1.46 -3.66
C ARG A 215 21.71 -0.45 -4.80
N ILE A 216 22.78 -0.53 -5.61
CA ILE A 216 22.99 0.34 -6.76
C ILE A 216 21.85 0.16 -7.77
N ALA A 217 21.46 -1.08 -8.07
CA ALA A 217 20.36 -1.37 -9.00
C ALA A 217 19.03 -0.74 -8.52
N VAL A 218 18.72 -0.84 -7.24
CA VAL A 218 17.51 -0.27 -6.62
C VAL A 218 17.56 1.26 -6.62
N ASP A 219 18.70 1.87 -6.27
CA ASP A 219 18.85 3.33 -6.26
C ASP A 219 18.74 3.95 -7.67
N GLN A 220 19.14 3.20 -8.70
CA GLN A 220 18.93 3.59 -10.10
C GLN A 220 17.48 3.40 -10.59
N ASN A 221 16.68 2.60 -9.87
CA ASN A 221 15.30 2.28 -10.21
C ASN A 221 14.36 2.45 -8.99
N PRO A 222 14.18 3.65 -8.46
CA PRO A 222 13.55 3.90 -7.15
C PRO A 222 12.08 3.46 -7.04
N GLY A 223 11.41 3.18 -8.16
CA GLY A 223 10.06 2.61 -8.15
C GLY A 223 10.03 1.08 -8.07
N CYS A 224 11.21 0.44 -8.00
CA CYS A 224 11.37 -0.98 -7.79
C CYS A 224 11.87 -1.27 -6.38
N PHE A 225 11.62 -2.49 -5.90
CA PHE A 225 12.25 -3.03 -4.70
C PHE A 225 13.29 -4.10 -5.07
N GLY A 226 14.37 -4.20 -4.33
CA GLY A 226 15.33 -5.28 -4.45
C GLY A 226 14.90 -6.50 -3.64
N LEU A 227 15.18 -7.69 -4.16
CA LEU A 227 14.94 -8.96 -3.50
C LEU A 227 16.19 -9.84 -3.62
N GLY A 228 17.03 -9.81 -2.60
CA GLY A 228 18.15 -10.74 -2.46
C GLY A 228 17.64 -12.06 -1.91
N ILE A 229 18.00 -13.20 -2.54
CA ILE A 229 17.60 -14.53 -2.09
C ILE A 229 18.85 -15.40 -1.92
N ASP A 230 19.05 -15.94 -0.71
CA ASP A 230 20.17 -16.82 -0.38
C ASP A 230 20.03 -18.18 -1.06
N GLU A 231 21.14 -18.93 -1.18
CA GLU A 231 21.11 -20.31 -1.65
C GLU A 231 20.24 -21.19 -0.74
N SER A 232 19.72 -22.28 -1.29
CA SER A 232 18.84 -23.23 -0.60
C SER A 232 17.63 -22.58 0.10
N THR A 233 17.16 -21.46 -0.48
CA THR A 233 16.07 -20.65 0.00
C THR A 233 15.15 -20.29 -1.17
N ALA A 234 13.85 -20.32 -0.92
CA ALA A 234 12.85 -19.95 -1.91
C ALA A 234 11.85 -18.94 -1.35
N VAL A 235 11.48 -17.98 -2.17
CA VAL A 235 10.36 -17.07 -1.95
C VAL A 235 9.18 -17.56 -2.77
N ILE A 236 8.07 -17.82 -2.10
CA ILE A 236 6.80 -18.22 -2.70
C ILE A 236 5.86 -17.01 -2.65
N VAL A 237 5.41 -16.54 -3.81
CA VAL A 237 4.48 -15.42 -3.96
C VAL A 237 3.18 -15.94 -4.51
N SER A 238 2.06 -15.65 -3.83
CA SER A 238 0.71 -15.98 -4.29
C SER A 238 -0.26 -14.88 -3.83
N GLY A 239 -0.98 -14.27 -4.75
CA GLY A 239 -1.69 -13.04 -4.45
C GLY A 239 -0.71 -11.99 -3.95
N ARG A 240 -1.01 -11.44 -2.79
CA ARG A 240 -0.11 -10.51 -2.08
C ARG A 240 0.77 -11.20 -1.01
N SER A 241 0.57 -12.50 -0.76
CA SER A 241 1.36 -13.27 0.20
C SER A 241 2.76 -13.54 -0.33
N PHE A 242 3.74 -13.28 0.50
CA PHE A 242 5.16 -13.46 0.26
C PHE A 242 5.72 -14.33 1.39
N GLN A 243 5.97 -15.59 1.12
CA GLN A 243 6.38 -16.58 2.12
C GLN A 243 7.78 -17.08 1.82
N LEU A 244 8.60 -17.26 2.87
CA LEU A 244 9.95 -17.78 2.75
C LEU A 244 10.05 -19.21 3.26
N THR A 245 10.70 -20.06 2.49
CA THR A 245 11.03 -21.45 2.87
C THR A 245 12.49 -21.78 2.56
N GLY A 246 13.10 -22.67 3.31
CA GLY A 246 14.49 -23.10 3.11
C GLY A 246 15.37 -22.81 4.31
N LYS A 247 16.69 -22.64 4.06
CA LYS A 247 17.72 -22.58 5.10
C LYS A 247 18.26 -21.18 5.39
N GLY A 248 18.19 -20.28 4.41
CA GLY A 248 18.72 -18.91 4.49
C GLY A 248 17.63 -17.87 4.69
N LYS A 249 17.84 -16.70 4.14
CA LYS A 249 16.96 -15.52 4.25
C LYS A 249 16.71 -14.89 2.89
N ALA A 250 15.71 -14.03 2.84
CA ALA A 250 15.55 -13.06 1.77
C ALA A 250 15.77 -11.64 2.32
N THR A 251 16.42 -10.79 1.54
CA THR A 251 16.67 -9.38 1.88
C THR A 251 15.87 -8.49 0.95
N VAL A 252 14.99 -7.68 1.51
CA VAL A 252 14.26 -6.64 0.77
C VAL A 252 15.05 -5.34 0.84
N LEU A 253 15.17 -4.63 -0.30
CA LEU A 253 15.86 -3.35 -0.39
C LEU A 253 14.91 -2.30 -0.97
N LEU A 254 14.93 -1.10 -0.37
CA LEU A 254 14.18 0.07 -0.81
C LEU A 254 15.16 1.24 -1.05
N ALA A 255 14.97 1.97 -2.16
CA ALA A 255 15.80 3.11 -2.52
C ALA A 255 15.70 4.25 -1.49
N LYS A 256 16.72 5.09 -1.40
CA LYS A 256 16.61 6.38 -0.71
C LYS A 256 15.67 7.33 -1.46
N CYS A 257 15.08 8.28 -0.73
CA CYS A 257 14.38 9.44 -1.28
C CYS A 257 14.62 10.67 -0.38
N ASP A 258 14.08 11.82 -0.73
CA ASP A 258 14.35 13.09 -0.03
C ASP A 258 13.98 13.08 1.46
N TYR A 259 13.01 12.25 1.85
CA TYR A 259 12.50 12.17 3.23
C TYR A 259 12.78 10.82 3.93
N ARG A 260 13.42 9.85 3.25
CA ARG A 260 13.79 8.54 3.81
C ARG A 260 15.16 8.09 3.32
N VAL A 261 15.94 7.54 4.22
CA VAL A 261 17.19 6.84 3.87
C VAL A 261 16.91 5.54 3.14
N ALA A 262 17.91 5.04 2.43
CA ALA A 262 17.84 3.69 1.86
C ALA A 262 17.65 2.65 2.98
N GLU A 263 16.80 1.67 2.75
CA GLU A 263 16.46 0.66 3.75
C GLU A 263 16.74 -0.75 3.24
N SER A 264 17.09 -1.65 4.14
CA SER A 264 17.10 -3.08 3.90
C SER A 264 16.65 -3.82 5.15
N TYR A 265 15.81 -4.82 4.96
CA TYR A 265 15.40 -5.71 6.04
C TYR A 265 15.35 -7.16 5.57
N GLU A 266 15.51 -8.07 6.51
CA GLU A 266 15.62 -9.49 6.26
C GLU A 266 14.34 -10.23 6.66
N ILE A 267 13.96 -11.20 5.86
CA ILE A 267 12.89 -12.14 6.13
C ILE A 267 13.55 -13.50 6.30
N ALA A 268 13.45 -14.08 7.49
CA ALA A 268 13.99 -15.41 7.79
C ALA A 268 13.09 -16.53 7.23
N ALA A 269 13.62 -17.73 7.14
CA ALA A 269 12.85 -18.92 6.79
C ALA A 269 11.61 -19.09 7.70
N GLY A 270 10.46 -19.39 7.09
CA GLY A 270 9.15 -19.40 7.76
C GLY A 270 8.50 -18.00 7.92
N GLY A 271 9.23 -16.93 7.62
CA GLY A 271 8.72 -15.57 7.65
C GLY A 271 7.77 -15.26 6.50
N VAL A 272 6.94 -14.23 6.71
CA VAL A 272 5.98 -13.74 5.74
C VAL A 272 6.12 -12.23 5.55
N ALA A 273 5.81 -11.75 4.33
CA ALA A 273 5.67 -10.34 4.01
C ALA A 273 4.48 -10.12 3.08
N ASP A 274 4.16 -8.87 2.82
CA ASP A 274 3.09 -8.49 1.90
C ASP A 274 3.69 -7.82 0.66
N LEU A 275 3.55 -8.45 -0.51
CA LEU A 275 4.10 -7.96 -1.77
C LEU A 275 3.54 -6.57 -2.12
N THR A 276 2.24 -6.36 -1.90
CA THR A 276 1.60 -5.09 -2.22
C THR A 276 2.16 -3.97 -1.35
N GLN A 277 2.38 -4.22 -0.05
CA GLN A 277 3.02 -3.27 0.85
C GLN A 277 4.45 -2.93 0.40
N ILE A 278 5.26 -3.92 0.06
CA ILE A 278 6.64 -3.72 -0.43
C ILE A 278 6.63 -2.86 -1.71
N ARG A 279 5.76 -3.17 -2.66
CA ARG A 279 5.60 -2.39 -3.91
C ARG A 279 5.14 -0.96 -3.64
N ARG A 280 4.17 -0.77 -2.73
CA ARG A 280 3.68 0.55 -2.34
C ARG A 280 4.78 1.40 -1.72
N SER A 281 5.62 0.80 -0.87
CA SER A 281 6.79 1.48 -0.29
C SER A 281 7.75 1.99 -1.36
N ALA A 282 8.10 1.14 -2.32
CA ALA A 282 8.96 1.54 -3.44
C ALA A 282 8.33 2.67 -4.29
N LEU A 283 7.04 2.55 -4.63
CA LEU A 283 6.31 3.56 -5.39
C LEU A 283 6.15 4.89 -4.63
N GLN A 284 5.92 4.84 -3.33
CA GLN A 284 5.85 6.02 -2.46
C GLN A 284 7.19 6.77 -2.45
N ARG A 285 8.32 6.06 -2.32
CA ARG A 285 9.66 6.66 -2.40
C ARG A 285 9.92 7.30 -3.76
N ARG A 286 9.53 6.64 -4.85
CA ARG A 286 9.62 7.19 -6.21
C ARG A 286 8.78 8.45 -6.40
N SER A 287 7.60 8.54 -5.78
CA SER A 287 6.72 9.70 -5.92
C SER A 287 7.31 10.99 -5.34
N GLY A 288 8.28 10.89 -4.42
CA GLY A 288 8.86 12.02 -3.69
C GLY A 288 7.89 12.71 -2.72
N VAL A 289 6.66 12.20 -2.57
CA VAL A 289 5.64 12.80 -1.70
C VAL A 289 5.80 12.29 -0.27
N ASN A 290 6.19 13.18 0.66
CA ASN A 290 6.27 12.85 2.08
C ASN A 290 4.86 12.75 2.68
N PRO A 291 4.43 11.59 3.17
CA PRO A 291 3.07 11.43 3.73
C PRO A 291 2.86 12.21 5.04
N GLY A 292 3.93 12.55 5.74
CA GLY A 292 3.89 13.35 6.97
C GLY A 292 3.93 14.87 6.77
N GLU A 293 3.97 15.34 5.51
CA GLU A 293 3.85 16.76 5.19
C GLU A 293 2.41 17.06 4.74
N PRO A 294 1.60 17.75 5.57
CA PRO A 294 0.21 18.06 5.23
C PRO A 294 0.11 18.93 3.99
N VAL A 295 -0.80 18.58 3.10
CA VAL A 295 -1.08 19.34 1.86
C VAL A 295 -1.71 20.69 2.19
N ASN A 296 -2.58 20.73 3.19
CA ASN A 296 -3.23 21.95 3.68
C ASN A 296 -2.97 22.09 5.17
N GLY A 297 -2.07 22.95 5.58
CA GLY A 297 -1.45 23.03 6.89
C GLY A 297 -2.33 23.25 8.13
N SER A 298 -3.66 23.21 8.06
CA SER A 298 -4.56 23.43 9.20
C SER A 298 -5.66 22.37 9.26
N PRO A 299 -5.98 21.83 10.46
CA PRO A 299 -7.07 20.87 10.64
C PRO A 299 -8.44 21.58 10.60
N GLU A 300 -8.91 21.83 9.39
CA GLU A 300 -10.16 22.54 9.14
C GLU A 300 -10.93 21.94 7.96
N LEU A 301 -12.25 21.84 8.08
CA LEU A 301 -13.17 21.51 7.02
C LEU A 301 -13.68 22.79 6.34
N LYS A 302 -13.53 22.86 5.02
CA LYS A 302 -14.08 23.99 4.25
C LYS A 302 -15.60 23.92 4.10
N SER A 303 -16.18 22.73 4.15
CA SER A 303 -17.63 22.47 4.06
C SER A 303 -17.95 21.05 4.51
N GLY A 304 -19.22 20.80 4.83
CA GLY A 304 -19.67 19.50 5.33
C GLY A 304 -19.29 19.23 6.77
N SER A 305 -19.42 17.98 7.19
CA SER A 305 -19.10 17.57 8.56
C SER A 305 -18.45 16.19 8.57
N LEU A 306 -17.65 15.89 9.61
CA LEU A 306 -17.15 14.54 9.89
C LEU A 306 -17.76 14.01 11.17
N VAL A 307 -18.01 12.69 11.20
CA VAL A 307 -18.38 11.92 12.38
C VAL A 307 -17.35 10.81 12.58
N ILE A 308 -16.38 11.04 13.45
CA ILE A 308 -15.19 10.20 13.61
C ILE A 308 -15.36 9.38 14.89
N VAL A 309 -15.66 8.08 14.76
CA VAL A 309 -16.02 7.22 15.91
C VAL A 309 -14.87 6.30 16.29
N GLY A 310 -14.47 6.32 17.56
CA GLY A 310 -13.33 5.55 18.08
C GLY A 310 -13.50 4.02 18.07
N GLY A 311 -14.68 3.51 17.70
CA GLY A 311 -14.98 2.08 17.65
C GLY A 311 -15.81 1.60 18.83
N GLY A 312 -15.89 0.28 19.04
CA GLY A 312 -16.71 -0.30 20.10
C GLY A 312 -18.22 -0.17 19.85
N SER A 313 -18.98 0.15 20.88
CA SER A 313 -20.42 0.39 20.78
C SER A 313 -20.73 1.63 19.93
N MET A 314 -21.92 1.65 19.33
CA MET A 314 -22.44 2.81 18.58
C MET A 314 -23.56 3.47 19.39
N PRO A 315 -23.28 4.49 20.21
CA PRO A 315 -24.27 5.19 21.02
C PRO A 315 -25.34 5.85 20.15
N LYS A 316 -26.56 5.95 20.71
CA LYS A 316 -27.70 6.48 19.95
C LYS A 316 -27.49 7.94 19.54
N ASP A 317 -26.97 8.77 20.41
CA ASP A 317 -26.67 10.18 20.15
C ASP A 317 -25.69 10.38 19.00
N VAL A 318 -24.68 9.50 18.88
CA VAL A 318 -23.73 9.48 17.75
C VAL A 318 -24.44 9.13 16.44
N VAL A 319 -25.33 8.12 16.47
CA VAL A 319 -26.10 7.70 15.29
C VAL A 319 -27.07 8.80 14.87
N ASP A 320 -27.81 9.36 15.83
CA ASP A 320 -28.78 10.44 15.58
C ASP A 320 -28.07 11.66 14.96
N ARG A 321 -26.89 12.02 15.48
CA ARG A 321 -26.10 13.14 14.98
C ARG A 321 -25.61 12.91 13.54
N PHE A 322 -25.14 11.71 13.23
CA PHE A 322 -24.75 11.36 11.86
C PHE A 322 -25.93 11.45 10.89
N VAL A 323 -27.10 10.91 11.28
CA VAL A 323 -28.30 10.94 10.45
C VAL A 323 -28.83 12.37 10.28
N GLU A 324 -28.82 13.18 11.34
CA GLU A 324 -29.18 14.61 11.28
C GLU A 324 -28.30 15.36 10.28
N LEU A 325 -26.98 15.21 10.38
CA LEU A 325 -26.01 15.84 9.48
C LEU A 325 -26.13 15.34 8.03
N ALA A 326 -26.60 14.10 7.83
CA ALA A 326 -26.87 13.55 6.51
C ALA A 326 -28.20 14.06 5.90
N GLY A 327 -29.03 14.82 6.63
CA GLY A 327 -30.31 15.35 6.17
C GLY A 327 -31.55 14.70 6.79
N GLY A 328 -31.38 13.97 7.91
CA GLY A 328 -32.48 13.37 8.66
C GLY A 328 -33.25 12.32 7.86
N ARG A 329 -34.56 12.46 7.73
CA ARG A 329 -35.42 11.50 6.99
C ARG A 329 -35.13 11.45 5.49
N ASP A 330 -34.62 12.55 4.93
CA ASP A 330 -34.30 12.66 3.50
C ASP A 330 -32.85 12.24 3.19
N ALA A 331 -32.13 11.74 4.20
CA ALA A 331 -30.74 11.32 4.06
C ALA A 331 -30.62 10.21 3.00
N ARG A 332 -29.64 10.38 2.12
CA ARG A 332 -29.18 9.34 1.18
C ARG A 332 -27.80 8.89 1.62
N ILE A 333 -27.76 7.77 2.31
CA ILE A 333 -26.56 7.25 2.95
C ILE A 333 -25.95 6.14 2.08
N VAL A 334 -24.66 6.30 1.78
CA VAL A 334 -23.83 5.25 1.19
C VAL A 334 -22.97 4.61 2.28
N VAL A 335 -23.00 3.29 2.37
CA VAL A 335 -22.19 2.51 3.30
C VAL A 335 -21.09 1.77 2.55
N LEU A 336 -19.87 1.86 3.06
CA LEU A 336 -18.68 1.23 2.50
C LEU A 336 -18.13 0.19 3.50
N PRO A 337 -18.47 -1.11 3.35
CA PRO A 337 -18.00 -2.17 4.27
C PRO A 337 -16.61 -2.70 3.92
N THR A 338 -15.88 -2.03 3.05
CA THR A 338 -14.64 -2.50 2.40
C THR A 338 -13.40 -2.52 3.30
N ALA A 339 -13.52 -2.19 4.60
CA ALA A 339 -12.44 -2.36 5.58
C ALA A 339 -12.14 -3.83 5.95
N VAL A 340 -13.04 -4.77 5.62
CA VAL A 340 -12.86 -6.21 5.82
C VAL A 340 -12.36 -6.87 4.53
N PRO A 341 -11.78 -8.08 4.57
CA PRO A 341 -11.42 -8.83 3.37
C PRO A 341 -12.60 -9.00 2.41
N ARG A 342 -12.34 -9.11 1.11
CA ARG A 342 -13.39 -9.29 0.09
C ARG A 342 -14.31 -10.48 0.39
N SER A 343 -13.76 -11.59 0.88
CA SER A 343 -14.53 -12.79 1.27
C SER A 343 -15.47 -12.59 2.46
N GLU A 344 -15.27 -11.55 3.26
CA GLU A 344 -16.07 -11.21 4.44
C GLU A 344 -16.97 -9.98 4.20
N THR A 345 -16.84 -9.36 3.03
CA THR A 345 -17.64 -8.17 2.67
C THR A 345 -19.06 -8.57 2.34
N THR A 346 -20.03 -7.94 3.00
CA THR A 346 -21.47 -8.13 2.73
C THR A 346 -22.12 -6.82 2.30
N ASP A 347 -23.24 -6.91 1.62
CA ASP A 347 -24.11 -5.80 1.25
C ASP A 347 -25.18 -5.48 2.30
N GLU A 348 -25.02 -6.02 3.52
CA GLU A 348 -25.96 -5.80 4.61
C GLU A 348 -25.84 -4.39 5.18
N ILE A 349 -26.99 -3.75 5.39
CA ILE A 349 -27.06 -2.47 6.09
C ILE A 349 -26.66 -2.68 7.56
N PRO A 350 -25.71 -1.90 8.11
CA PRO A 350 -25.32 -1.99 9.51
C PRO A 350 -26.51 -1.85 10.48
N GLY A 351 -26.54 -2.68 11.54
CA GLY A 351 -27.68 -2.75 12.44
C GLY A 351 -28.02 -1.42 13.13
N PHE A 352 -27.06 -0.54 13.36
CA PHE A 352 -27.31 0.79 13.94
C PHE A 352 -28.05 1.71 12.96
N LEU A 353 -27.78 1.63 11.65
CA LEU A 353 -28.53 2.38 10.62
C LEU A 353 -29.91 1.79 10.38
N LYS A 354 -30.08 0.45 10.47
CA LYS A 354 -31.42 -0.18 10.42
C LYS A 354 -32.33 0.35 11.54
N ARG A 355 -31.78 0.60 12.74
CA ARG A 355 -32.52 1.14 13.89
C ARG A 355 -32.78 2.66 13.81
N ALA A 356 -32.07 3.37 12.96
CA ALA A 356 -32.20 4.81 12.79
C ALA A 356 -33.35 5.22 11.83
N GLU A 357 -34.09 4.24 11.29
CA GLU A 357 -35.28 4.44 10.41
C GLU A 357 -34.99 5.30 9.16
N VAL A 358 -33.76 5.24 8.64
CA VAL A 358 -33.39 5.88 7.36
C VAL A 358 -33.78 4.95 6.22
N SER A 359 -34.55 5.45 5.25
CA SER A 359 -35.08 4.65 4.14
C SER A 359 -34.13 4.52 2.96
N ASN A 360 -33.25 5.49 2.73
CA ASN A 360 -32.40 5.55 1.55
C ASN A 360 -30.94 5.20 1.92
N ILE A 361 -30.66 3.89 2.06
CA ILE A 361 -29.32 3.39 2.34
C ILE A 361 -28.88 2.50 1.19
N THR A 362 -27.71 2.79 0.63
CA THR A 362 -27.05 1.97 -0.41
C THR A 362 -25.74 1.43 0.14
N VAL A 363 -25.53 0.13 0.07
CA VAL A 363 -24.27 -0.50 0.43
C VAL A 363 -23.45 -0.74 -0.83
N LEU A 364 -22.23 -0.23 -0.89
CA LEU A 364 -21.32 -0.37 -2.02
C LEU A 364 -20.13 -1.24 -1.62
N THR A 365 -20.03 -2.41 -2.24
CA THR A 365 -18.96 -3.41 -1.97
C THR A 365 -17.82 -3.37 -2.98
N GLN A 366 -17.95 -2.53 -4.02
CA GLN A 366 -16.98 -2.39 -5.10
C GLN A 366 -15.63 -1.92 -4.59
N ARG A 367 -14.56 -2.43 -5.22
CA ARG A 367 -13.17 -2.12 -4.91
C ARG A 367 -12.42 -1.76 -6.18
N TYR A 368 -11.11 -1.57 -6.07
CA TYR A 368 -10.23 -1.30 -7.21
C TYR A 368 -10.59 -2.16 -8.44
N GLY A 369 -10.68 -1.53 -9.60
CA GLY A 369 -11.14 -2.16 -10.84
C GLY A 369 -12.67 -2.17 -11.06
N GLU A 370 -13.49 -1.98 -10.01
CA GLU A 370 -14.96 -1.98 -10.07
C GLU A 370 -15.58 -0.60 -9.79
N ILE A 371 -14.76 0.41 -9.49
CA ILE A 371 -15.17 1.75 -9.05
C ILE A 371 -15.78 2.58 -10.19
N GLU A 372 -15.36 2.35 -11.42
CA GLU A 372 -15.77 3.16 -12.56
C GLU A 372 -17.15 2.79 -13.11
N THR A 373 -17.93 1.98 -12.37
CA THR A 373 -19.31 1.62 -12.74
C THR A 373 -20.25 2.79 -12.49
N GLU A 374 -21.25 2.95 -13.37
CA GLU A 374 -22.28 3.99 -13.24
C GLU A 374 -23.02 3.90 -11.90
N ALA A 375 -23.33 2.69 -11.45
CA ALA A 375 -24.03 2.45 -10.19
C ALA A 375 -23.25 2.99 -8.99
N PHE A 376 -21.94 2.73 -8.90
CA PHE A 376 -21.08 3.24 -7.84
C PHE A 376 -21.01 4.77 -7.86
N GLN A 377 -20.76 5.34 -9.03
CA GLN A 377 -20.62 6.78 -9.18
C GLN A 377 -21.93 7.53 -8.91
N SER A 378 -23.06 7.04 -9.43
CA SER A 378 -24.37 7.67 -9.25
C SER A 378 -24.82 7.67 -7.80
N ALA A 379 -24.59 6.58 -7.07
CA ALA A 379 -24.88 6.51 -5.65
C ALA A 379 -24.12 7.61 -4.87
N LEU A 380 -22.82 7.77 -5.10
CA LEU A 380 -22.01 8.80 -4.43
C LEU A 380 -22.31 10.23 -4.89
N LYS A 381 -22.62 10.44 -6.17
CA LYS A 381 -23.03 11.77 -6.68
C LYS A 381 -24.31 12.27 -6.01
N SER A 382 -25.20 11.38 -5.63
CA SER A 382 -26.47 11.72 -4.96
C SER A 382 -26.41 11.64 -3.44
N ALA A 383 -25.38 11.03 -2.85
CA ALA A 383 -25.24 10.83 -1.41
C ALA A 383 -25.18 12.14 -0.64
N THR A 384 -25.86 12.19 0.51
CA THR A 384 -25.77 13.25 1.52
C THR A 384 -24.95 12.82 2.73
N GLY A 385 -24.75 11.51 2.92
CA GLY A 385 -23.88 10.93 3.92
C GLY A 385 -23.14 9.70 3.38
N VAL A 386 -21.89 9.51 3.83
CA VAL A 386 -21.10 8.30 3.53
C VAL A 386 -20.61 7.73 4.85
N TRP A 387 -20.74 6.41 5.03
CA TRP A 387 -20.27 5.71 6.21
C TRP A 387 -19.18 4.69 5.86
N PHE A 388 -18.00 4.87 6.43
CA PHE A 388 -16.89 3.94 6.35
C PHE A 388 -16.94 2.93 7.51
N GLY A 389 -17.05 1.65 7.21
CA GLY A 389 -17.15 0.58 8.20
C GLY A 389 -15.86 0.33 9.00
N GLY A 390 -15.97 -0.46 10.05
CA GLY A 390 -14.82 -0.95 10.83
C GLY A 390 -14.12 -2.14 10.17
N GLY A 391 -12.87 -2.40 10.57
CA GLY A 391 -12.02 -3.48 10.07
C GLY A 391 -10.55 -3.07 10.05
N ARG A 392 -9.93 -3.13 8.87
CA ARG A 392 -8.53 -2.75 8.65
C ARG A 392 -8.47 -1.61 7.62
N GLN A 393 -7.91 -0.48 8.00
CA GLN A 393 -7.89 0.75 7.20
C GLN A 393 -7.12 0.63 5.87
N TRP A 394 -6.11 -0.24 5.81
CA TRP A 394 -5.37 -0.49 4.57
C TRP A 394 -6.25 -1.05 3.44
N ASN A 395 -7.33 -1.77 3.78
CA ASN A 395 -8.29 -2.25 2.78
C ASN A 395 -9.01 -1.10 2.06
N PHE A 396 -9.29 0.02 2.75
CA PHE A 396 -9.83 1.21 2.10
C PHE A 396 -8.83 1.85 1.14
N VAL A 397 -7.55 1.90 1.56
CA VAL A 397 -6.48 2.42 0.70
C VAL A 397 -6.39 1.59 -0.58
N ASP A 398 -6.36 0.26 -0.48
CA ASP A 398 -6.31 -0.64 -1.62
C ASP A 398 -7.57 -0.58 -2.49
N ALA A 399 -8.74 -0.37 -1.87
CA ALA A 399 -9.99 -0.25 -2.61
C ALA A 399 -10.11 1.06 -3.41
N TYR A 400 -9.63 2.19 -2.88
CA TYR A 400 -10.04 3.50 -3.37
C TYR A 400 -8.92 4.47 -3.74
N GLU A 401 -7.69 4.31 -3.20
CA GLU A 401 -6.60 5.24 -3.52
C GLU A 401 -6.26 5.22 -5.02
N GLY A 402 -6.05 6.40 -5.58
CA GLY A 402 -5.77 6.57 -7.01
C GLY A 402 -6.97 6.36 -7.94
N THR A 403 -8.18 6.14 -7.42
CA THR A 403 -9.43 6.02 -8.19
C THR A 403 -10.25 7.29 -8.15
N THR A 404 -11.32 7.36 -8.95
CA THR A 404 -12.29 8.47 -8.92
C THR A 404 -13.09 8.54 -7.62
N ALA A 405 -13.17 7.45 -6.85
CA ALA A 405 -13.90 7.39 -5.58
C ALA A 405 -13.47 8.47 -4.59
N ILE A 406 -12.15 8.74 -4.48
CA ILE A 406 -11.63 9.77 -3.56
C ILE A 406 -12.24 11.13 -3.84
N ASN A 407 -12.33 11.53 -5.11
CA ASN A 407 -12.94 12.80 -5.50
C ASN A 407 -14.44 12.81 -5.18
N LEU A 408 -15.15 11.71 -5.41
CA LEU A 408 -16.57 11.58 -5.11
C LEU A 408 -16.85 11.69 -3.60
N PHE A 409 -16.00 11.13 -2.74
CA PHE A 409 -16.12 11.29 -1.29
C PHE A 409 -15.92 12.75 -0.88
N HIS A 410 -14.88 13.42 -1.37
CA HIS A 410 -14.69 14.85 -1.12
C HIS A 410 -15.83 15.71 -1.68
N ASP A 411 -16.46 15.30 -2.79
CA ASP A 411 -17.64 15.99 -3.34
C ASP A 411 -18.84 15.94 -2.40
N VAL A 412 -19.02 14.86 -1.63
CA VAL A 412 -20.07 14.80 -0.59
C VAL A 412 -19.86 15.91 0.44
N LEU A 413 -18.63 16.08 0.95
CA LEU A 413 -18.31 17.18 1.87
C LEU A 413 -18.49 18.56 1.21
N ARG A 414 -18.02 18.75 -0.03
CA ARG A 414 -18.15 20.03 -0.77
C ARG A 414 -19.61 20.47 -0.95
N ARG A 415 -20.54 19.52 -1.06
CA ARG A 415 -21.97 19.77 -1.12
C ARG A 415 -22.65 19.99 0.24
N GLY A 416 -21.86 20.02 1.35
CA GLY A 416 -22.38 20.19 2.71
C GLY A 416 -22.83 18.89 3.38
N GLY A 417 -22.55 17.72 2.78
CA GLY A 417 -22.86 16.41 3.35
C GLY A 417 -21.92 15.98 4.46
N VAL A 418 -22.09 14.74 4.96
CA VAL A 418 -21.32 14.20 6.07
C VAL A 418 -20.56 12.94 5.69
N ILE A 419 -19.31 12.84 6.15
CA ILE A 419 -18.54 11.60 6.14
C ILE A 419 -18.49 11.08 7.58
N GLY A 420 -18.94 9.84 7.77
CA GLY A 420 -18.85 9.15 9.06
C GLY A 420 -18.03 7.86 8.95
N GLY A 421 -17.51 7.39 10.08
CA GLY A 421 -16.84 6.10 10.11
C GLY A 421 -16.38 5.71 11.50
N SER A 422 -16.29 4.38 11.70
CA SER A 422 -15.93 3.80 13.00
C SER A 422 -14.67 2.95 12.89
N SER A 423 -13.80 3.00 13.90
CA SER A 423 -12.56 2.20 13.96
C SER A 423 -11.68 2.47 12.74
N ALA A 424 -11.47 1.51 11.83
CA ALA A 424 -10.76 1.73 10.57
C ALA A 424 -11.36 2.89 9.74
N GLY A 425 -12.70 3.03 9.75
CA GLY A 425 -13.41 4.12 9.08
C GLY A 425 -13.23 5.48 9.76
N ALA A 426 -12.81 5.52 11.03
CA ALA A 426 -12.36 6.75 11.69
C ALA A 426 -10.95 7.13 11.22
N THR A 427 -10.03 6.17 11.28
CA THR A 427 -8.61 6.41 10.97
C THR A 427 -8.39 6.87 9.53
N ILE A 428 -9.17 6.34 8.56
CA ILE A 428 -9.02 6.70 7.14
C ILE A 428 -9.39 8.15 6.84
N GLN A 429 -10.14 8.83 7.73
CA GLN A 429 -10.56 10.22 7.55
C GLN A 429 -9.43 11.22 7.73
N GLY A 430 -8.36 10.85 8.46
CA GLY A 430 -7.16 11.67 8.60
C GLY A 430 -6.34 11.74 7.32
N GLU A 431 -5.36 12.64 7.30
CA GLU A 431 -4.39 12.74 6.20
C GLU A 431 -3.24 11.74 6.39
N PHE A 432 -2.72 11.60 7.61
CA PHE A 432 -1.72 10.57 7.92
C PHE A 432 -2.42 9.31 8.47
N LEU A 433 -2.19 8.18 7.81
CA LEU A 433 -2.80 6.92 8.17
C LEU A 433 -1.91 6.15 9.14
N VAL A 434 -2.34 6.04 10.40
CA VAL A 434 -1.67 5.18 11.38
C VAL A 434 -2.15 3.73 11.27
N ARG A 435 -1.31 2.75 11.68
CA ARG A 435 -1.65 1.32 11.75
C ARG A 435 -2.10 0.72 10.41
N GLY A 436 -1.56 1.25 9.30
CA GLY A 436 -1.90 0.81 7.95
C GLY A 436 -1.26 -0.52 7.51
N HIS A 437 -0.46 -1.19 8.35
CA HIS A 437 0.27 -2.39 7.95
C HIS A 437 -0.67 -3.59 7.71
N PRO A 438 -0.59 -4.28 6.54
CA PRO A 438 -1.48 -5.40 6.22
C PRO A 438 -1.38 -6.59 7.16
N LEU A 439 -0.18 -6.91 7.65
CA LEU A 439 0.08 -8.08 8.50
C LEU A 439 -0.14 -7.81 10.01
N GLY A 440 -0.40 -6.57 10.41
CA GLY A 440 -0.59 -6.26 11.83
C GLY A 440 -1.10 -4.84 12.06
N ASN A 441 -1.55 -4.53 13.28
CA ASN A 441 -2.03 -3.19 13.65
C ASN A 441 -1.17 -2.49 14.71
N THR A 442 0.03 -3.01 14.97
CA THR A 442 0.99 -2.44 15.93
C THR A 442 1.96 -1.46 15.27
N VAL A 443 2.16 -1.55 13.96
CA VAL A 443 3.04 -0.66 13.20
C VAL A 443 2.31 0.66 12.93
N MET A 444 2.73 1.72 13.64
CA MET A 444 2.08 3.04 13.54
C MET A 444 2.34 3.73 12.20
N MET A 445 3.56 3.64 11.68
CA MET A 445 4.02 4.25 10.43
C MET A 445 4.38 3.15 9.44
N ALA A 446 3.37 2.63 8.74
CA ALA A 446 3.51 1.53 7.79
C ALA A 446 3.83 2.09 6.41
N GLU A 447 5.10 2.12 6.02
CA GLU A 447 5.51 2.65 4.72
C GLU A 447 4.71 2.02 3.57
N GLY A 448 4.24 2.85 2.65
CA GLY A 448 3.32 2.46 1.58
C GLY A 448 1.83 2.60 1.95
N TYR A 449 1.51 2.66 3.25
CA TYR A 449 0.14 2.83 3.78
C TYR A 449 0.06 3.98 4.80
N GLU A 450 0.80 5.05 4.61
CA GLU A 450 0.84 6.20 5.53
C GLU A 450 -0.08 7.35 5.11
N ARG A 451 -0.84 7.20 4.02
CA ARG A 451 -1.80 8.20 3.56
C ARG A 451 -3.22 7.73 3.78
N GLY A 452 -4.00 8.57 4.50
CA GLY A 452 -5.45 8.47 4.57
C GLY A 452 -6.11 9.28 3.45
N PHE A 453 -7.42 9.47 3.55
CA PHE A 453 -8.17 10.20 2.50
C PHE A 453 -8.21 11.71 2.71
N ALA A 454 -7.56 12.20 3.77
CA ALA A 454 -7.43 13.63 4.08
C ALA A 454 -8.77 14.39 4.10
N PHE A 455 -9.84 13.74 4.61
CA PHE A 455 -11.10 14.47 4.85
C PHE A 455 -10.87 15.53 5.92
N LEU A 456 -10.08 15.22 6.95
CA LEU A 456 -9.54 16.22 7.87
C LEU A 456 -8.03 16.38 7.61
N PRO A 457 -7.61 17.49 6.96
CA PRO A 457 -6.20 17.71 6.65
C PRO A 457 -5.34 17.89 7.90
N GLY A 458 -4.06 17.55 7.81
CA GLY A 458 -3.07 17.76 8.87
C GLY A 458 -3.26 16.90 10.12
N VAL A 459 -4.03 15.80 10.04
CA VAL A 459 -4.42 15.01 11.20
C VAL A 459 -4.04 13.54 11.06
N ALA A 460 -3.58 12.94 12.17
CA ALA A 460 -3.44 11.49 12.36
C ALA A 460 -4.45 11.01 13.41
N ILE A 461 -5.35 10.07 13.04
CA ILE A 461 -6.44 9.60 13.90
C ILE A 461 -6.17 8.17 14.35
N ASP A 462 -6.14 7.91 15.66
CA ASP A 462 -6.11 6.58 16.25
C ASP A 462 -7.41 6.30 17.04
N GLN A 463 -7.83 5.06 17.03
CA GLN A 463 -9.14 4.61 17.56
C GLN A 463 -8.97 3.54 18.64
N HIS A 464 -10.06 3.22 19.39
CA HIS A 464 -10.01 2.35 20.57
C HIS A 464 -8.95 2.79 21.58
N PHE A 465 -8.82 4.10 21.78
CA PHE A 465 -7.57 4.70 22.25
C PHE A 465 -7.24 4.32 23.68
N ALA A 466 -8.02 4.76 24.65
CA ALA A 466 -7.77 4.42 26.06
C ALA A 466 -8.01 2.94 26.35
N GLN A 467 -9.02 2.30 25.72
CA GLN A 467 -9.39 0.90 25.96
C GLN A 467 -8.28 -0.08 25.56
N ARG A 468 -7.40 0.32 24.64
CA ARG A 468 -6.26 -0.50 24.20
C ARG A 468 -4.91 0.06 24.67
N GLY A 469 -4.89 1.03 25.57
CA GLY A 469 -3.67 1.63 26.11
C GLY A 469 -2.77 2.27 25.04
N ARG A 470 -3.37 2.96 24.05
CA ARG A 470 -2.69 3.48 22.86
C ARG A 470 -2.09 4.87 23.01
N GLN A 471 -2.18 5.48 24.19
CA GLN A 471 -1.62 6.80 24.45
C GLN A 471 -0.14 6.94 24.07
N PRO A 472 0.72 5.92 24.29
CA PRO A 472 2.13 6.01 23.88
C PRO A 472 2.34 6.04 22.36
N ASP A 473 1.42 5.48 21.59
CA ASP A 473 1.66 5.10 20.19
C ASP A 473 1.62 6.29 19.22
N LEU A 474 0.77 7.30 19.49
CA LEU A 474 0.64 8.50 18.64
C LEU A 474 1.80 9.48 18.80
N LEU A 475 2.41 9.55 19.98
CA LEU A 475 3.46 10.53 20.27
C LEU A 475 4.70 10.39 19.38
N PRO A 476 5.22 9.17 19.07
CA PRO A 476 6.29 9.00 18.09
C PRO A 476 5.92 9.49 16.68
N VAL A 477 4.66 9.35 16.27
CA VAL A 477 4.17 9.87 14.98
C VAL A 477 4.24 11.39 14.95
N ILE A 478 3.74 12.06 16.00
CA ILE A 478 3.79 13.52 16.12
C ILE A 478 5.24 14.03 16.25
N LYS A 479 6.10 13.32 16.97
CA LYS A 479 7.55 13.66 17.04
C LYS A 479 8.20 13.60 15.66
N ARG A 480 7.87 12.59 14.87
CA ARG A 480 8.41 12.40 13.52
C ARG A 480 7.83 13.41 12.52
N HIS A 481 6.56 13.77 12.69
CA HIS A 481 5.79 14.63 11.79
C HIS A 481 5.15 15.80 12.59
N PRO A 482 5.94 16.82 12.99
CA PRO A 482 5.52 17.85 13.94
C PRO A 482 4.42 18.80 13.42
N LYS A 483 4.10 18.74 12.13
CA LYS A 483 2.98 19.49 11.51
C LYS A 483 1.63 18.79 11.63
N LEU A 484 1.60 17.54 12.16
CA LEU A 484 0.37 16.80 12.34
C LEU A 484 -0.23 17.04 13.73
N LEU A 485 -1.57 17.07 13.79
CA LEU A 485 -2.35 16.92 15.02
C LEU A 485 -2.73 15.45 15.18
N GLY A 486 -2.36 14.84 16.31
CA GLY A 486 -2.80 13.50 16.69
C GLY A 486 -4.14 13.56 17.42
N ILE A 487 -5.10 12.71 17.02
CA ILE A 487 -6.39 12.57 17.67
C ILE A 487 -6.59 11.10 18.06
N GLY A 488 -6.57 10.81 19.37
CA GLY A 488 -6.96 9.52 19.92
C GLY A 488 -8.44 9.55 20.31
N ILE A 489 -9.24 8.55 19.91
CA ILE A 489 -10.67 8.52 20.18
C ILE A 489 -11.03 7.23 20.91
N ASP A 490 -11.68 7.35 22.06
CA ASP A 490 -12.11 6.24 22.89
C ASP A 490 -13.28 5.47 22.27
N GLU A 491 -13.46 4.21 22.65
CA GLU A 491 -14.62 3.41 22.24
C GLU A 491 -15.95 4.06 22.69
N GLY A 492 -17.00 3.90 21.88
CA GLY A 492 -18.32 4.49 22.16
C GLY A 492 -18.33 6.03 22.14
N THR A 493 -17.31 6.66 21.55
CA THR A 493 -17.14 8.11 21.52
C THR A 493 -16.93 8.58 20.09
N ALA A 494 -17.47 9.74 19.74
CA ALA A 494 -17.27 10.36 18.45
C ALA A 494 -16.76 11.79 18.59
N VAL A 495 -15.91 12.19 17.63
CA VAL A 495 -15.54 13.58 17.38
C VAL A 495 -16.31 14.05 16.14
N ILE A 496 -17.15 15.07 16.35
CA ILE A 496 -17.91 15.73 15.27
C ILE A 496 -17.12 16.96 14.86
N VAL A 497 -16.66 17.01 13.60
CA VAL A 497 -15.91 18.16 13.10
C VAL A 497 -16.76 18.96 12.11
N THR A 498 -16.85 20.28 12.33
CA THR A 498 -17.46 21.26 11.41
C THR A 498 -16.61 22.52 11.42
N GLY A 499 -16.10 22.92 10.28
CA GLY A 499 -15.07 23.96 10.23
C GLY A 499 -13.81 23.52 10.99
N SER A 500 -13.34 24.35 11.90
CA SER A 500 -12.22 24.05 12.83
C SER A 500 -12.69 23.51 14.19
N LYS A 501 -13.99 23.50 14.46
CA LYS A 501 -14.56 23.06 15.75
C LYS A 501 -14.72 21.55 15.79
N ALA A 502 -14.20 20.94 16.85
CA ALA A 502 -14.40 19.54 17.20
C ALA A 502 -15.27 19.42 18.46
N GLU A 503 -16.44 18.79 18.34
CA GLU A 503 -17.35 18.48 19.45
C GLU A 503 -17.21 16.98 19.79
N VAL A 504 -17.10 16.64 21.06
CA VAL A 504 -17.02 15.26 21.53
C VAL A 504 -18.36 14.82 22.09
N ILE A 505 -18.92 13.72 21.56
CA ILE A 505 -20.19 13.13 22.02
C ILE A 505 -20.04 11.63 22.28
N GLY A 506 -21.01 11.02 22.93
CA GLY A 506 -20.99 9.59 23.28
C GLY A 506 -20.55 9.35 24.72
N GLN A 507 -19.75 8.31 24.97
CA GLN A 507 -19.56 7.75 26.34
C GLN A 507 -18.30 8.24 27.07
N HIS A 508 -17.20 8.53 26.34
CA HIS A 508 -15.88 8.77 26.94
C HIS A 508 -15.25 10.08 26.43
N SER A 509 -14.01 10.03 25.99
CA SER A 509 -13.20 11.21 25.66
C SER A 509 -12.52 11.10 24.29
N ALA A 510 -12.09 12.24 23.80
CA ALA A 510 -11.09 12.35 22.72
C ALA A 510 -9.82 13.01 23.27
N HIS A 511 -8.68 12.61 22.77
CA HIS A 511 -7.33 12.96 23.22
C HIS A 511 -6.57 13.62 22.08
N PHE A 512 -6.08 14.83 22.28
CA PHE A 512 -5.42 15.63 21.24
C PHE A 512 -3.97 15.89 21.62
N ALA A 513 -3.04 15.64 20.69
CA ALA A 513 -1.63 15.95 20.86
C ALA A 513 -1.03 16.57 19.60
N SER A 514 -0.23 17.62 19.76
CA SER A 514 0.58 18.25 18.71
C SER A 514 2.04 18.31 19.15
N ALA A 515 2.91 18.82 18.31
CA ALA A 515 4.31 19.07 18.66
C ALA A 515 4.48 19.95 19.91
N GLN A 516 3.51 20.85 20.19
CA GLN A 516 3.51 21.69 21.38
C GLN A 516 3.48 20.88 22.69
N HIS A 517 2.67 19.84 22.73
CA HIS A 517 2.56 18.94 23.87
C HIS A 517 3.87 18.20 24.15
N LEU A 518 4.65 17.92 23.12
CA LEU A 518 5.96 17.25 23.24
C LEU A 518 7.07 18.15 23.79
N LYS A 519 6.90 19.48 23.81
CA LYS A 519 7.85 20.44 24.42
C LYS A 519 7.97 20.24 25.94
N PHE A 520 6.96 19.63 26.58
CA PHE A 520 6.96 19.32 28.00
C PHE A 520 7.67 18.00 28.36
N LEU A 521 8.16 17.25 27.36
CA LEU A 521 8.97 16.06 27.62
C LEU A 521 10.35 16.46 28.13
N PRO A 522 10.87 15.78 29.16
CA PRO A 522 12.27 15.93 29.56
C PRO A 522 13.21 15.63 28.38
N PRO A 523 14.35 16.32 28.25
CA PRO A 523 15.30 16.10 27.16
C PRO A 523 15.78 14.64 27.03
N GLU A 524 15.87 13.93 28.16
CA GLU A 524 16.27 12.52 28.25
C GLU A 524 15.14 11.53 27.99
N ALA A 525 13.91 11.98 27.84
CA ALA A 525 12.77 11.09 27.62
C ALA A 525 12.85 10.40 26.26
N THR A 526 12.78 9.07 26.27
CA THR A 526 12.72 8.24 25.08
C THR A 526 11.29 7.81 24.80
N LEU A 527 10.86 7.92 23.55
CA LEU A 527 9.56 7.39 23.12
C LEU A 527 9.70 5.94 22.61
N PRO A 528 8.68 5.08 22.81
CA PRO A 528 7.41 5.36 23.49
C PRO A 528 7.53 5.41 25.01
N LEU A 529 6.65 6.19 25.65
CA LEU A 529 6.48 6.25 27.11
C LEU A 529 5.59 5.10 27.60
N ASP A 530 5.49 4.94 28.93
CA ASP A 530 4.38 4.16 29.51
C ASP A 530 3.03 4.88 29.33
N VAL A 531 1.93 4.14 29.48
CA VAL A 531 0.56 4.65 29.23
C VAL A 531 0.21 5.87 30.09
N SER A 532 0.59 5.86 31.37
CA SER A 532 0.26 6.94 32.31
C SER A 532 1.02 8.22 31.98
N SER A 533 2.32 8.12 31.75
CA SER A 533 3.17 9.25 31.36
C SER A 533 2.74 9.82 30.01
N ALA A 534 2.41 8.97 29.06
CA ALA A 534 1.92 9.40 27.75
C ALA A 534 0.56 10.11 27.86
N ALA A 535 -0.37 9.60 28.65
CA ALA A 535 -1.69 10.18 28.82
C ALA A 535 -1.65 11.64 29.33
N ALA A 536 -0.68 11.98 30.14
CA ALA A 536 -0.48 13.34 30.66
C ALA A 536 -0.10 14.38 29.58
N LEU A 537 0.32 13.92 28.40
CA LEU A 537 0.74 14.77 27.28
C LEU A 537 -0.40 15.08 26.29
N TYR A 538 -1.64 14.71 26.60
CA TYR A 538 -2.78 14.99 25.73
C TYR A 538 -3.71 16.05 26.34
N THR A 539 -4.21 16.92 25.49
CA THR A 539 -5.43 17.68 25.84
C THR A 539 -6.62 16.73 25.73
N VAL A 540 -7.29 16.46 26.85
CA VAL A 540 -8.42 15.53 26.91
C VAL A 540 -9.73 16.30 26.91
N VAL A 541 -10.57 16.03 25.91
CA VAL A 541 -11.92 16.61 25.79
C VAL A 541 -12.95 15.52 26.06
N LYS A 542 -13.74 15.70 27.11
CA LYS A 542 -14.81 14.76 27.49
C LYS A 542 -16.07 14.99 26.66
N SER A 543 -16.90 13.95 26.56
CA SER A 543 -18.24 14.03 25.96
C SER A 543 -19.04 15.23 26.49
N GLY A 544 -19.76 15.91 25.60
CA GLY A 544 -20.51 17.15 25.87
C GLY A 544 -19.68 18.45 25.75
N ASN A 545 -18.38 18.35 25.46
CA ASN A 545 -17.50 19.51 25.30
C ASN A 545 -16.99 19.64 23.88
N SER A 546 -16.42 20.80 23.54
CA SER A 546 -15.82 21.08 22.24
C SER A 546 -14.49 21.80 22.37
N ILE A 547 -13.69 21.76 21.30
CA ILE A 547 -12.40 22.42 21.19
C ILE A 547 -12.20 22.95 19.75
N GLU A 548 -11.44 24.04 19.62
CA GLU A 548 -10.99 24.54 18.33
C GLU A 548 -9.66 23.86 17.96
N LEU A 549 -9.63 23.11 16.85
CA LEU A 549 -8.47 22.31 16.46
C LEU A 549 -7.24 23.17 16.13
N GLN A 550 -7.47 24.37 15.59
CA GLN A 550 -6.38 25.29 15.22
C GLN A 550 -5.59 25.75 16.46
N THR A 551 -6.26 26.00 17.59
CA THR A 551 -5.59 26.45 18.83
C THR A 551 -4.61 25.44 19.39
N LEU A 552 -4.78 24.15 19.03
CA LEU A 552 -3.86 23.08 19.45
C LEU A 552 -2.54 23.05 18.66
N MET A 553 -2.51 23.73 17.52
CA MET A 553 -1.36 23.81 16.62
C MET A 553 -0.55 25.11 16.78
N GLU A 554 -1.15 26.13 17.35
CA GLU A 554 -0.51 27.43 17.56
C GLU A 554 0.47 27.37 18.73
N ASP A 555 1.58 28.12 18.63
CA ASP A 555 2.45 28.35 19.77
C ASP A 555 1.65 29.14 20.81
N GLN A 556 1.39 28.56 21.97
CA GLN A 556 0.83 29.29 23.10
C GLN A 556 1.86 30.38 23.52
N PRO A 557 1.44 31.61 23.73
CA PRO A 557 2.32 32.73 24.04
C PRO A 557 3.12 32.55 25.34
#